data_d0696c0aa715d60136097476157b5c31
#
_entry.id   d0696c0aa715d60136097476157b5c31
#
_cell.length_a   1.000
_cell.length_b   1.000
_cell.length_c   1.000
_cell.angle_alpha   90.00
_cell.angle_beta   90.00
_cell.angle_gamma   90.00
#
_symmetry.space_group_name_H-M   'P 1'
#
loop_
_entity.id
_entity.type
_entity.pdbx_description
1 polymer ?
#
loop_
_entity_poly.entity_id
_entity_poly.type
_entity_poly.pdbx_seq_one_letter_code
_entity_poly.pdbx_strand_id
1 'polypeptide(L)'
;MKIAQNVGDFTVGNFSDFVKNGNIEILGKKNDQNYIEVNTKLSLSKERNVKISFSPIHGTGSTNLLKTLKNAGFKNIEVVKEQMEFDGSFSTLIDRKPNPENFSANRMAISRLKKSQADIALTTDPDADRICVMSLEKKGEVRVFSGNQTAILVADYILSKNQKLKNKYAELYFGRRDFICKSFVTTDMLNVLTEKYDVKIYDDLMVGFKFIGKKILQKESLGEKFLAGFEESLGGLVGNQTRDKDAATIGLIISELAAELKLKNQTLGEKLDQIYAKNGYFVEKTESVEFVGAEGFEKMQEIMRKIRSGDIDFGSSKMRDFQNLIENDFVKNSTQSFEMLEGGDAVSFEFGEKTKRITVRPSGTEPKMKIYVQWLFEKAEEQARIEQILEEFKEKIL
;
A
#
# COMPACT_ATOMS: atom_id res chain seq x y z
N MET A 1 11.23 -13.16 19.92
CA MET A 1 12.59 -13.35 20.47
C MET A 1 12.79 -14.68 21.20
N LYS A 2 11.97 -15.10 22.19
CA LYS A 2 12.15 -16.39 22.89
C LYS A 2 12.16 -17.64 21.99
N ILE A 3 11.36 -17.63 20.90
CA ILE A 3 11.33 -18.77 19.94
C ILE A 3 12.65 -18.88 19.18
N ALA A 4 13.22 -17.77 18.72
CA ALA A 4 14.48 -17.77 17.98
C ALA A 4 15.69 -18.21 18.86
N GLN A 5 15.62 -18.02 20.16
CA GLN A 5 16.67 -18.46 21.10
C GLN A 5 16.67 -19.98 21.34
N ASN A 6 15.57 -20.67 21.02
CA ASN A 6 15.39 -22.11 21.26
C ASN A 6 15.40 -22.96 19.98
N VAL A 7 15.87 -22.39 18.85
CA VAL A 7 15.86 -23.10 17.55
C VAL A 7 16.66 -24.42 17.55
N GLY A 8 17.55 -24.64 18.49
CA GLY A 8 18.27 -25.91 18.65
C GLY A 8 17.53 -27.01 19.47
N ASP A 9 16.43 -26.63 20.15
CA ASP A 9 15.78 -27.53 21.14
C ASP A 9 14.46 -28.13 20.65
N PHE A 10 14.14 -27.98 19.36
CA PHE A 10 12.88 -28.48 18.81
C PHE A 10 13.01 -29.93 18.32
N THR A 11 12.13 -30.76 18.81
CA THR A 11 11.90 -32.11 18.28
C THR A 11 10.83 -31.98 17.17
N VAL A 12 11.19 -32.32 15.93
CA VAL A 12 10.24 -32.38 14.83
C VAL A 12 9.45 -33.69 14.95
N GLY A 13 8.17 -33.57 15.22
CA GLY A 13 7.24 -34.68 15.25
C GLY A 13 6.54 -34.93 13.93
N ASN A 14 5.74 -36.00 13.84
CA ASN A 14 4.96 -36.32 12.67
C ASN A 14 3.71 -35.42 12.59
N PHE A 15 3.51 -34.72 11.46
CA PHE A 15 2.38 -33.83 11.24
C PHE A 15 1.02 -34.53 11.46
N SER A 16 0.87 -35.74 10.92
CA SER A 16 -0.38 -36.51 11.04
C SER A 16 -0.72 -36.86 12.50
N ASP A 17 0.29 -37.11 13.33
CA ASP A 17 0.08 -37.37 14.76
C ASP A 17 -0.36 -36.13 15.52
N PHE A 18 0.22 -34.96 15.19
CA PHE A 18 -0.20 -33.69 15.77
C PHE A 18 -1.64 -33.31 15.37
N VAL A 19 -2.05 -33.55 14.12
CA VAL A 19 -3.44 -33.38 13.71
C VAL A 19 -4.36 -34.34 14.44
N LYS A 20 -3.99 -35.63 14.53
CA LYS A 20 -4.79 -36.67 15.19
C LYS A 20 -4.98 -36.40 16.69
N ASN A 21 -3.94 -35.89 17.35
CA ASN A 21 -3.97 -35.58 18.77
C ASN A 21 -4.57 -34.19 19.09
N GLY A 22 -5.05 -33.44 18.09
CA GLY A 22 -5.65 -32.11 18.26
C GLY A 22 -4.65 -30.99 18.54
N ASN A 23 -3.34 -31.23 18.42
CA ASN A 23 -2.31 -30.18 18.54
C ASN A 23 -2.27 -29.24 17.31
N ILE A 24 -2.74 -29.74 16.15
CA ILE A 24 -2.91 -28.97 14.90
C ILE A 24 -4.33 -29.16 14.43
N GLU A 25 -5.02 -28.04 14.17
CA GLU A 25 -6.35 -28.02 13.54
C GLU A 25 -6.23 -27.52 12.11
N ILE A 26 -6.83 -28.26 11.16
CA ILE A 26 -6.94 -27.85 9.76
C ILE A 26 -8.31 -27.18 9.59
N LEU A 27 -8.33 -25.84 9.44
CA LEU A 27 -9.58 -25.05 9.37
C LEU A 27 -10.46 -25.38 8.16
N GLY A 28 -9.83 -25.72 7.03
CA GLY A 28 -10.51 -26.23 5.83
C GLY A 28 -11.47 -25.27 5.13
N LYS A 29 -12.28 -25.86 4.25
CA LYS A 29 -13.13 -25.13 3.28
C LYS A 29 -14.16 -24.17 3.91
N LYS A 30 -14.65 -24.48 5.11
CA LYS A 30 -15.64 -23.63 5.80
C LYS A 30 -15.06 -22.28 6.16
N ASN A 31 -13.81 -22.28 6.63
CA ASN A 31 -13.11 -21.04 6.98
C ASN A 31 -12.82 -20.20 5.73
N ASP A 32 -12.37 -20.83 4.64
CA ASP A 32 -12.17 -20.16 3.35
C ASP A 32 -13.45 -19.50 2.85
N GLN A 33 -14.58 -20.22 2.94
CA GLN A 33 -15.87 -19.71 2.48
C GLN A 33 -16.30 -18.51 3.33
N ASN A 34 -16.16 -18.56 4.64
CA ASN A 34 -16.46 -17.44 5.53
C ASN A 34 -15.65 -16.19 5.16
N TYR A 35 -14.34 -16.35 4.92
CA TYR A 35 -13.46 -15.27 4.49
C TYR A 35 -13.93 -14.64 3.16
N ILE A 36 -14.24 -15.48 2.17
CA ILE A 36 -14.72 -15.03 0.86
C ILE A 36 -16.03 -14.25 1.00
N GLU A 37 -16.99 -14.77 1.79
CA GLU A 37 -18.28 -14.12 2.00
C GLU A 37 -18.16 -12.78 2.70
N VAL A 38 -17.32 -12.69 3.74
CA VAL A 38 -17.10 -11.44 4.47
C VAL A 38 -16.49 -10.38 3.54
N ASN A 39 -15.47 -10.75 2.74
CA ASN A 39 -14.86 -9.83 1.78
C ASN A 39 -15.85 -9.41 0.69
N THR A 40 -16.66 -10.34 0.18
CA THR A 40 -17.67 -10.02 -0.83
C THR A 40 -18.73 -9.02 -0.32
N LYS A 41 -19.04 -9.01 0.97
CA LYS A 41 -19.96 -8.04 1.58
C LYS A 41 -19.44 -6.58 1.58
N LEU A 42 -18.14 -6.38 1.32
CA LEU A 42 -17.55 -5.05 1.15
C LEU A 42 -17.90 -4.41 -0.20
N SER A 43 -18.54 -5.15 -1.09
CA SER A 43 -18.97 -4.69 -2.42
C SER A 43 -19.78 -3.38 -2.33
N LEU A 44 -19.38 -2.39 -3.13
CA LEU A 44 -19.97 -1.04 -3.19
C LEU A 44 -20.75 -0.79 -4.48
N SER A 45 -20.72 -1.73 -5.42
CA SER A 45 -21.37 -1.65 -6.72
C SER A 45 -21.97 -2.97 -7.12
N LYS A 46 -22.92 -2.92 -8.06
CA LYS A 46 -23.45 -4.11 -8.74
C LYS A 46 -22.85 -4.34 -10.12
N GLU A 47 -22.05 -3.39 -10.59
CA GLU A 47 -21.42 -3.48 -11.91
C GLU A 47 -20.31 -4.52 -11.91
N ARG A 48 -20.33 -5.41 -12.94
CA ARG A 48 -19.40 -6.52 -13.08
C ARG A 48 -18.83 -6.65 -14.50
N ASN A 49 -19.22 -5.74 -15.41
CA ASN A 49 -18.80 -5.82 -16.81
C ASN A 49 -17.39 -5.25 -17.00
N VAL A 50 -16.41 -5.96 -16.46
CA VAL A 50 -14.99 -5.69 -16.65
C VAL A 50 -14.27 -7.00 -16.96
N LYS A 51 -13.30 -6.97 -17.87
CA LYS A 51 -12.44 -8.11 -18.18
C LYS A 51 -11.14 -7.97 -17.40
N ILE A 52 -10.81 -8.98 -16.62
CA ILE A 52 -9.68 -8.98 -15.68
C ILE A 52 -8.64 -10.00 -16.10
N SER A 53 -7.39 -9.61 -16.27
CA SER A 53 -6.25 -10.53 -16.29
C SER A 53 -5.72 -10.71 -14.86
N PHE A 54 -5.51 -11.95 -14.42
CA PHE A 54 -5.11 -12.22 -13.05
C PHE A 54 -3.91 -13.17 -12.94
N SER A 55 -2.96 -12.84 -12.07
CA SER A 55 -1.88 -13.73 -11.66
C SER A 55 -1.65 -13.68 -10.14
N PRO A 56 -1.59 -14.82 -9.45
CA PRO A 56 -1.20 -14.92 -8.05
C PRO A 56 0.33 -15.01 -7.87
N ILE A 57 1.11 -14.94 -8.94
CA ILE A 57 2.58 -15.14 -8.94
C ILE A 57 2.97 -16.37 -8.10
N HIS A 58 2.35 -17.53 -8.39
CA HIS A 58 2.53 -18.80 -7.68
C HIS A 58 2.11 -18.82 -6.20
N GLY A 59 1.36 -17.79 -5.75
CA GLY A 59 0.96 -17.63 -4.35
C GLY A 59 -0.52 -17.89 -4.07
N THR A 60 -0.94 -17.49 -2.88
CA THR A 60 -2.27 -17.74 -2.32
C THR A 60 -3.38 -16.86 -2.91
N GLY A 61 -3.04 -15.85 -3.73
CA GLY A 61 -4.02 -15.02 -4.43
C GLY A 61 -5.05 -15.83 -5.25
N SER A 62 -4.70 -17.04 -5.68
CA SER A 62 -5.63 -17.97 -6.35
C SER A 62 -6.75 -18.47 -5.43
N THR A 63 -6.50 -18.55 -4.14
CA THR A 63 -7.44 -19.07 -3.14
C THR A 63 -8.23 -17.98 -2.41
N ASN A 64 -7.75 -16.75 -2.38
CA ASN A 64 -8.42 -15.63 -1.74
C ASN A 64 -8.99 -14.61 -2.76
N LEU A 65 -8.18 -13.81 -3.44
CA LEU A 65 -8.64 -12.76 -4.37
C LEU A 65 -9.48 -13.33 -5.52
N LEU A 66 -8.99 -14.37 -6.21
CA LEU A 66 -9.70 -14.95 -7.35
C LEU A 66 -11.07 -15.50 -6.94
N LYS A 67 -11.15 -16.16 -5.80
CA LYS A 67 -12.42 -16.69 -5.26
C LYS A 67 -13.36 -15.57 -4.82
N THR A 68 -12.84 -14.52 -4.18
CA THR A 68 -13.61 -13.33 -3.79
C THR A 68 -14.21 -12.64 -5.01
N LEU A 69 -13.44 -12.42 -6.08
CA LEU A 69 -13.96 -11.84 -7.32
C LEU A 69 -15.05 -12.70 -7.98
N LYS A 70 -14.84 -14.02 -8.06
CA LYS A 70 -15.85 -14.93 -8.60
C LYS A 70 -17.12 -14.94 -7.76
N ASN A 71 -17.00 -14.97 -6.43
CA ASN A 71 -18.16 -14.94 -5.52
C ASN A 71 -18.90 -13.60 -5.59
N ALA A 72 -18.19 -12.50 -5.83
CA ALA A 72 -18.78 -11.18 -6.08
C ALA A 72 -19.47 -11.06 -7.45
N GLY A 73 -19.35 -12.08 -8.33
CA GLY A 73 -20.03 -12.15 -9.62
C GLY A 73 -19.23 -11.69 -10.83
N PHE A 74 -17.91 -11.45 -10.70
CA PHE A 74 -17.05 -11.20 -11.86
C PHE A 74 -16.83 -12.49 -12.66
N LYS A 75 -17.27 -12.50 -13.92
CA LYS A 75 -17.27 -13.70 -14.80
C LYS A 75 -16.12 -13.68 -15.82
N ASN A 76 -15.66 -12.50 -16.24
CA ASN A 76 -14.65 -12.34 -17.27
C ASN A 76 -13.25 -12.22 -16.65
N ILE A 77 -12.75 -13.32 -16.08
CA ILE A 77 -11.41 -13.37 -15.46
C ILE A 77 -10.55 -14.35 -16.24
N GLU A 78 -9.49 -13.86 -16.86
CA GLU A 78 -8.47 -14.66 -17.52
C GLU A 78 -7.23 -14.78 -16.64
N VAL A 79 -6.89 -16.00 -16.27
CA VAL A 79 -5.75 -16.27 -15.39
C VAL A 79 -4.47 -16.52 -16.19
N VAL A 80 -3.33 -16.13 -15.64
CA VAL A 80 -2.01 -16.56 -16.10
C VAL A 80 -1.80 -17.99 -15.61
N LYS A 81 -2.16 -18.97 -16.46
CA LYS A 81 -2.22 -20.38 -16.09
C LYS A 81 -0.90 -20.91 -15.52
N GLU A 82 0.20 -20.45 -16.08
CA GLU A 82 1.57 -20.84 -15.73
C GLU A 82 1.97 -20.43 -14.31
N GLN A 83 1.24 -19.47 -13.71
CA GLN A 83 1.51 -18.92 -12.38
C GLN A 83 0.43 -19.30 -11.35
N MET A 84 -0.54 -20.15 -11.71
CA MET A 84 -1.63 -20.54 -10.81
C MET A 84 -1.25 -21.62 -9.78
N GLU A 85 -0.31 -22.49 -10.14
CA GLU A 85 0.18 -23.53 -9.24
C GLU A 85 1.19 -22.95 -8.24
N PHE A 86 1.16 -23.48 -7.01
CA PHE A 86 2.14 -23.12 -5.99
C PHE A 86 3.53 -23.59 -6.41
N ASP A 87 4.45 -22.66 -6.53
CA ASP A 87 5.85 -22.93 -6.86
C ASP A 87 6.78 -22.03 -6.02
N GLY A 88 7.31 -22.58 -4.93
CA GLY A 88 8.23 -21.86 -4.04
C GLY A 88 9.58 -21.51 -4.69
N SER A 89 9.88 -22.04 -5.88
CA SER A 89 11.05 -21.65 -6.65
C SER A 89 10.78 -20.47 -7.59
N PHE A 90 9.49 -20.06 -7.76
CA PHE A 90 9.06 -19.00 -8.64
C PHE A 90 9.64 -19.10 -10.05
N SER A 91 9.55 -20.31 -10.63
CA SER A 91 10.27 -20.71 -11.85
C SER A 91 9.95 -19.87 -13.08
N THR A 92 8.78 -19.23 -13.13
CA THR A 92 8.36 -18.35 -14.24
C THR A 92 8.92 -16.94 -14.15
N LEU A 93 9.53 -16.56 -13.02
CA LEU A 93 10.15 -15.25 -12.82
C LEU A 93 11.62 -15.26 -13.17
N ILE A 94 12.07 -14.23 -13.90
CA ILE A 94 13.46 -14.12 -14.38
C ILE A 94 14.44 -14.03 -13.19
N ASP A 95 14.08 -13.21 -12.20
CA ASP A 95 14.91 -12.93 -11.02
C ASP A 95 14.53 -13.75 -9.79
N ARG A 96 13.55 -14.67 -9.92
CA ARG A 96 13.00 -15.46 -8.80
C ARG A 96 12.47 -14.63 -7.62
N LYS A 97 12.18 -13.35 -7.84
CA LYS A 97 11.68 -12.42 -6.82
C LYS A 97 10.19 -12.13 -7.03
N PRO A 98 9.29 -12.74 -6.25
CA PRO A 98 7.84 -12.61 -6.44
C PRO A 98 7.30 -11.32 -5.82
N ASN A 99 7.94 -10.18 -6.11
CA ASN A 99 7.50 -8.87 -5.65
C ASN A 99 6.76 -8.15 -6.77
N PRO A 100 5.44 -7.89 -6.65
CA PRO A 100 4.66 -7.22 -7.68
C PRO A 100 5.01 -5.74 -7.90
N GLU A 101 5.90 -5.14 -7.09
CA GLU A 101 6.52 -3.85 -7.40
C GLU A 101 7.50 -3.94 -8.58
N ASN A 102 8.05 -5.14 -8.84
CA ASN A 102 9.01 -5.35 -9.92
C ASN A 102 8.29 -5.63 -11.25
N PHE A 103 8.75 -4.98 -12.31
CA PHE A 103 8.21 -5.21 -13.66
C PHE A 103 8.32 -6.68 -14.09
N SER A 104 9.42 -7.36 -13.73
CA SER A 104 9.65 -8.77 -14.06
C SER A 104 8.52 -9.69 -13.57
N ALA A 105 8.01 -9.44 -12.36
CA ALA A 105 6.93 -10.21 -11.76
C ALA A 105 5.59 -10.03 -12.50
N ASN A 106 5.35 -8.84 -13.07
CA ASN A 106 4.10 -8.49 -13.75
C ASN A 106 4.10 -8.83 -15.25
N ARG A 107 5.25 -9.22 -15.83
CA ARG A 107 5.44 -9.40 -17.29
C ARG A 107 4.39 -10.30 -17.92
N MET A 108 4.09 -11.44 -17.29
CA MET A 108 3.12 -12.40 -17.84
C MET A 108 1.69 -11.87 -17.76
N ALA A 109 1.32 -11.18 -16.67
CA ALA A 109 0.02 -10.55 -16.53
C ALA A 109 -0.17 -9.41 -17.54
N ILE A 110 0.86 -8.59 -17.79
CA ILE A 110 0.88 -7.55 -18.83
C ILE A 110 0.71 -8.17 -20.22
N SER A 111 1.44 -9.25 -20.53
CA SER A 111 1.29 -9.97 -21.80
C SER A 111 -0.13 -10.51 -21.99
N ARG A 112 -0.70 -11.10 -20.95
CA ARG A 112 -2.07 -11.61 -20.95
C ARG A 112 -3.10 -10.47 -21.12
N LEU A 113 -2.94 -9.37 -20.39
CA LEU A 113 -3.75 -8.15 -20.50
C LEU A 113 -3.85 -7.66 -21.95
N LYS A 114 -2.68 -7.48 -22.61
CA LYS A 114 -2.61 -7.03 -24.00
C LYS A 114 -3.23 -8.06 -24.96
N LYS A 115 -2.87 -9.34 -24.84
CA LYS A 115 -3.34 -10.40 -25.73
C LYS A 115 -4.84 -10.61 -25.66
N SER A 116 -5.39 -10.56 -24.46
CA SER A 116 -6.83 -10.78 -24.24
C SER A 116 -7.67 -9.51 -24.37
N GLN A 117 -7.03 -8.34 -24.52
CA GLN A 117 -7.70 -7.04 -24.49
C GLN A 117 -8.55 -6.92 -23.20
N ALA A 118 -7.99 -7.33 -22.07
CA ALA A 118 -8.63 -7.13 -20.78
C ALA A 118 -8.58 -5.64 -20.38
N ASP A 119 -9.54 -5.19 -19.59
CA ASP A 119 -9.60 -3.79 -19.15
C ASP A 119 -8.55 -3.50 -18.08
N ILE A 120 -8.35 -4.46 -17.16
CA ILE A 120 -7.37 -4.38 -16.08
C ILE A 120 -6.60 -5.69 -15.91
N ALA A 121 -5.42 -5.58 -15.27
CA ALA A 121 -4.72 -6.74 -14.75
C ALA A 121 -4.42 -6.56 -13.25
N LEU A 122 -4.46 -7.66 -12.52
CA LEU A 122 -4.19 -7.75 -11.09
C LEU A 122 -3.14 -8.81 -10.83
N THR A 123 -2.09 -8.48 -10.08
CA THR A 123 -1.13 -9.46 -9.60
C THR A 123 -0.94 -9.34 -8.11
N THR A 124 -0.80 -10.45 -7.40
CA THR A 124 -0.54 -10.46 -5.96
C THR A 124 0.82 -11.07 -5.67
N ASP A 125 1.42 -10.68 -4.56
CA ASP A 125 2.55 -11.41 -4.01
C ASP A 125 2.13 -12.77 -3.44
N PRO A 126 3.09 -13.62 -2.99
CA PRO A 126 2.77 -15.01 -2.62
C PRO A 126 1.78 -15.18 -1.46
N ASP A 127 1.81 -14.32 -0.45
CA ASP A 127 0.88 -14.33 0.69
C ASP A 127 -0.37 -13.48 0.44
N ALA A 128 -0.42 -12.79 -0.73
CA ALA A 128 -1.53 -11.98 -1.19
C ALA A 128 -1.93 -10.85 -0.23
N ASP A 129 -0.94 -10.25 0.41
CA ASP A 129 -1.12 -9.04 1.20
C ASP A 129 -0.91 -7.77 0.37
N ARG A 130 -0.22 -7.86 -0.79
CA ARG A 130 0.03 -6.78 -1.76
C ARG A 130 -0.59 -7.09 -3.11
N ILE A 131 -1.00 -6.02 -3.80
CA ILE A 131 -1.62 -6.11 -5.12
C ILE A 131 -1.09 -5.02 -6.05
N CYS A 132 -0.57 -5.43 -7.21
CA CYS A 132 -0.29 -4.50 -8.30
C CYS A 132 -1.50 -4.44 -9.24
N VAL A 133 -1.92 -3.23 -9.53
CA VAL A 133 -3.02 -2.91 -10.43
C VAL A 133 -2.46 -2.34 -11.73
N MET A 134 -2.99 -2.80 -12.84
CA MET A 134 -2.64 -2.32 -14.17
C MET A 134 -3.91 -2.09 -14.99
N SER A 135 -3.91 -1.13 -15.91
CA SER A 135 -5.00 -0.94 -16.86
C SER A 135 -4.50 -0.86 -18.29
N LEU A 136 -5.36 -1.31 -19.22
CA LEU A 136 -5.16 -1.09 -20.64
C LEU A 136 -5.79 0.25 -21.01
N GLU A 137 -4.96 1.20 -21.41
CA GLU A 137 -5.39 2.53 -21.77
C GLU A 137 -5.88 2.56 -23.25
N LYS A 138 -6.66 3.58 -23.61
CA LYS A 138 -7.31 3.70 -24.94
C LYS A 138 -6.35 3.60 -26.13
N LYS A 139 -5.09 3.99 -25.96
CA LYS A 139 -4.06 3.88 -27.00
C LYS A 139 -3.37 2.52 -27.07
N GLY A 140 -3.84 1.53 -26.27
CA GLY A 140 -3.23 0.20 -26.17
C GLY A 140 -1.99 0.13 -25.27
N GLU A 141 -1.68 1.22 -24.60
CA GLU A 141 -0.62 1.28 -23.60
C GLU A 141 -1.07 0.63 -22.29
N VAL A 142 -0.15 0.02 -21.55
CA VAL A 142 -0.43 -0.52 -20.21
C VAL A 142 0.10 0.47 -19.18
N ARG A 143 -0.80 0.97 -18.34
CA ARG A 143 -0.44 1.77 -17.19
C ARG A 143 -0.36 0.87 -15.96
N VAL A 144 0.80 0.85 -15.30
CA VAL A 144 1.03 0.17 -14.03
C VAL A 144 0.92 1.19 -12.91
N PHE A 145 0.05 0.93 -11.94
CA PHE A 145 -0.15 1.86 -10.83
C PHE A 145 0.76 1.52 -9.65
N SER A 146 1.40 2.55 -9.09
CA SER A 146 2.10 2.42 -7.81
C SER A 146 1.12 2.15 -6.66
N GLY A 147 1.65 1.76 -5.49
CA GLY A 147 0.83 1.61 -4.28
C GLY A 147 0.11 2.90 -3.91
N ASN A 148 0.80 4.03 -4.03
CA ASN A 148 0.21 5.36 -3.81
C ASN A 148 -0.94 5.66 -4.79
N GLN A 149 -0.75 5.40 -6.07
CA GLN A 149 -1.77 5.62 -7.10
C GLN A 149 -2.98 4.69 -6.92
N THR A 150 -2.73 3.43 -6.54
CA THR A 150 -3.80 2.48 -6.20
C THR A 150 -4.57 2.94 -4.98
N ALA A 151 -3.87 3.41 -3.93
CA ALA A 151 -4.51 3.96 -2.73
C ALA A 151 -5.39 5.18 -3.04
N ILE A 152 -4.94 6.09 -3.91
CA ILE A 152 -5.74 7.26 -4.37
C ILE A 152 -7.03 6.81 -5.05
N LEU A 153 -6.95 5.88 -6.00
CA LEU A 153 -8.12 5.38 -6.73
C LEU A 153 -9.12 4.69 -5.81
N VAL A 154 -8.64 3.83 -4.93
CA VAL A 154 -9.48 3.09 -3.95
C VAL A 154 -10.11 4.06 -2.95
N ALA A 155 -9.34 4.99 -2.39
CA ALA A 155 -9.83 5.95 -1.43
C ALA A 155 -10.90 6.88 -2.03
N ASP A 156 -10.64 7.51 -3.21
CA ASP A 156 -11.64 8.38 -3.86
C ASP A 156 -12.93 7.62 -4.14
N TYR A 157 -12.84 6.34 -4.57
CA TYR A 157 -14.02 5.52 -4.83
C TYR A 157 -14.81 5.23 -3.55
N ILE A 158 -14.16 4.73 -2.50
CA ILE A 158 -14.80 4.39 -1.22
C ILE A 158 -15.42 5.64 -0.58
N LEU A 159 -14.66 6.74 -0.53
CA LEU A 159 -15.11 7.98 0.09
C LEU A 159 -16.30 8.57 -0.66
N SER A 160 -16.29 8.54 -2.00
CA SER A 160 -17.42 9.00 -2.82
C SER A 160 -18.68 8.15 -2.62
N LYS A 161 -18.55 6.83 -2.47
CA LYS A 161 -19.67 5.92 -2.17
C LYS A 161 -20.21 6.13 -0.76
N ASN A 162 -19.30 6.26 0.22
CA ASN A 162 -19.66 6.53 1.61
C ASN A 162 -20.43 7.86 1.74
N GLN A 163 -19.99 8.91 1.05
CA GLN A 163 -20.69 10.21 1.03
C GLN A 163 -22.10 10.09 0.44
N LYS A 164 -22.28 9.33 -0.64
CA LYS A 164 -23.61 9.09 -1.21
C LYS A 164 -24.53 8.37 -0.24
N LEU A 165 -24.02 7.39 0.51
CA LEU A 165 -24.76 6.69 1.55
C LEU A 165 -25.12 7.61 2.72
N LYS A 166 -24.17 8.43 3.18
CA LYS A 166 -24.43 9.47 4.22
C LYS A 166 -25.56 10.40 3.78
N ASN A 167 -25.52 10.91 2.57
CA ASN A 167 -26.54 11.83 2.05
C ASN A 167 -27.92 11.15 1.92
N LYS A 168 -27.97 9.86 1.56
CA LYS A 168 -29.20 9.10 1.39
C LYS A 168 -29.83 8.65 2.70
N TYR A 169 -29.00 8.36 3.70
CA TYR A 169 -29.41 7.77 4.99
C TYR A 169 -28.86 8.57 6.18
N ALA A 170 -29.06 9.90 6.16
CA ALA A 170 -28.45 10.83 7.13
C ALA A 170 -28.67 10.41 8.60
N GLU A 171 -29.85 9.92 8.95
CA GLU A 171 -30.16 9.48 10.32
C GLU A 171 -29.27 8.31 10.79
N LEU A 172 -28.96 7.35 9.90
CA LEU A 172 -28.11 6.20 10.22
C LEU A 172 -26.62 6.57 10.35
N TYR A 173 -26.24 7.73 9.81
CA TYR A 173 -24.85 8.23 9.83
C TYR A 173 -24.65 9.37 10.84
N PHE A 174 -25.70 9.78 11.53
CA PHE A 174 -25.63 10.86 12.52
C PHE A 174 -24.65 10.47 13.63
N GLY A 175 -23.69 11.36 13.91
CA GLY A 175 -22.66 11.13 14.93
C GLY A 175 -21.59 10.07 14.59
N ARG A 176 -21.70 9.39 13.44
CA ARG A 176 -20.70 8.42 13.00
C ARG A 176 -19.43 9.11 12.55
N ARG A 177 -18.30 8.69 13.12
CA ARG A 177 -16.97 9.20 12.81
C ARG A 177 -16.21 8.16 11.99
N ASP A 178 -16.21 8.34 10.67
CA ASP A 178 -15.48 7.48 9.76
C ASP A 178 -14.01 7.92 9.67
N PHE A 179 -13.10 6.96 9.51
CA PHE A 179 -11.69 7.25 9.32
C PHE A 179 -11.00 6.32 8.35
N ILE A 180 -9.88 6.83 7.78
CA ILE A 180 -8.88 6.03 7.08
C ILE A 180 -7.52 6.16 7.78
N CYS A 181 -6.61 5.22 7.48
CA CYS A 181 -5.24 5.23 7.97
C CYS A 181 -4.25 5.18 6.80
N LYS A 182 -3.07 5.78 7.00
CA LYS A 182 -1.92 5.58 6.10
C LYS A 182 -0.61 5.58 6.86
N SER A 183 0.43 4.96 6.30
CA SER A 183 1.79 5.21 6.78
C SER A 183 2.20 6.64 6.44
N PHE A 184 3.12 7.22 7.23
CA PHE A 184 3.55 8.61 7.03
C PHE A 184 4.31 8.84 5.71
N VAL A 185 4.75 7.78 5.02
CA VAL A 185 5.39 7.82 3.69
C VAL A 185 4.41 7.50 2.54
N THR A 186 3.17 7.18 2.84
CA THR A 186 2.11 7.03 1.84
C THR A 186 1.62 8.42 1.40
N THR A 187 1.16 8.54 0.16
CA THR A 187 0.79 9.79 -0.51
C THR A 187 -0.09 10.73 0.32
N ASP A 188 0.24 12.02 0.33
CA ASP A 188 -0.55 13.06 0.99
C ASP A 188 -1.81 13.46 0.18
N MET A 189 -2.00 12.94 -1.04
CA MET A 189 -3.27 13.05 -1.75
C MET A 189 -4.44 12.48 -0.93
N LEU A 190 -4.17 11.46 -0.09
CA LEU A 190 -5.20 10.89 0.79
C LEU A 190 -5.72 11.91 1.80
N ASN A 191 -4.89 12.83 2.29
CA ASN A 191 -5.31 13.92 3.18
C ASN A 191 -6.28 14.87 2.46
N VAL A 192 -5.97 15.23 1.21
CA VAL A 192 -6.83 16.08 0.38
C VAL A 192 -8.18 15.41 0.10
N LEU A 193 -8.17 14.12 -0.21
CA LEU A 193 -9.41 13.37 -0.45
C LEU A 193 -10.26 13.25 0.81
N THR A 194 -9.65 12.98 1.96
CA THR A 194 -10.40 12.85 3.22
C THR A 194 -11.00 14.16 3.69
N GLU A 195 -10.29 15.28 3.53
CA GLU A 195 -10.81 16.62 3.79
C GLU A 195 -12.03 16.91 2.92
N LYS A 196 -11.93 16.66 1.61
CA LYS A 196 -13.04 16.85 0.66
C LYS A 196 -14.31 16.09 1.01
N TYR A 197 -14.18 14.89 1.59
CA TYR A 197 -15.32 14.01 1.91
C TYR A 197 -15.71 14.03 3.39
N ASP A 198 -15.12 14.92 4.19
CA ASP A 198 -15.33 15.02 5.64
C ASP A 198 -15.17 13.67 6.36
N VAL A 199 -14.02 13.07 6.13
CA VAL A 199 -13.57 11.81 6.76
C VAL A 199 -12.24 12.06 7.43
N LYS A 200 -12.08 11.53 8.64
CA LYS A 200 -10.81 11.66 9.38
C LYS A 200 -9.71 10.80 8.77
N ILE A 201 -8.48 11.30 8.80
CA ILE A 201 -7.30 10.52 8.44
C ILE A 201 -6.34 10.44 9.63
N TYR A 202 -5.75 9.26 9.84
CA TYR A 202 -4.60 9.05 10.70
C TYR A 202 -3.39 8.80 9.81
N ASP A 203 -2.56 9.82 9.62
CA ASP A 203 -1.46 9.89 8.65
C ASP A 203 -0.06 9.89 9.28
N ASP A 204 0.01 9.73 10.59
CA ASP A 204 1.20 9.78 11.44
C ASP A 204 1.71 8.39 11.86
N LEU A 205 1.39 7.34 11.09
CA LEU A 205 1.73 5.96 11.44
C LEU A 205 3.07 5.55 10.81
N MET A 206 3.91 4.89 11.59
CA MET A 206 5.14 4.29 11.06
C MET A 206 4.84 3.23 9.99
N VAL A 207 5.84 2.96 9.14
CA VAL A 207 5.75 1.92 8.11
C VAL A 207 5.63 0.54 8.77
N GLY A 208 4.66 -0.21 8.31
CA GLY A 208 4.31 -1.54 8.80
C GLY A 208 2.84 -1.59 9.22
N PHE A 209 2.07 -2.47 8.61
CA PHE A 209 0.61 -2.52 8.79
C PHE A 209 0.18 -2.79 10.24
N LYS A 210 1.06 -3.35 11.06
CA LYS A 210 0.85 -3.51 12.52
C LYS A 210 0.47 -2.19 13.21
N PHE A 211 1.02 -1.05 12.75
CA PHE A 211 0.70 0.28 13.30
C PHE A 211 -0.71 0.71 12.87
N ILE A 212 -1.09 0.43 11.62
CA ILE A 212 -2.46 0.63 11.14
C ILE A 212 -3.41 -0.26 11.92
N GLY A 213 -3.12 -1.57 12.07
CA GLY A 213 -3.93 -2.51 12.85
C GLY A 213 -4.12 -2.09 14.30
N LYS A 214 -3.07 -1.56 14.95
CA LYS A 214 -3.14 -1.02 16.32
C LYS A 214 -4.01 0.23 16.39
N LYS A 215 -3.90 1.14 15.39
CA LYS A 215 -4.74 2.34 15.31
C LYS A 215 -6.21 1.99 15.09
N ILE A 216 -6.51 1.01 14.23
CA ILE A 216 -7.87 0.51 14.01
C ILE A 216 -8.47 0.05 15.34
N LEU A 217 -7.79 -0.85 16.07
CA LEU A 217 -8.25 -1.37 17.35
C LEU A 217 -8.53 -0.23 18.34
N GLN A 218 -7.59 0.73 18.45
CA GLN A 218 -7.72 1.88 19.35
C GLN A 218 -8.91 2.77 19.00
N LYS A 219 -9.18 3.02 17.73
CA LYS A 219 -10.22 3.96 17.31
C LYS A 219 -11.60 3.33 17.25
N GLU A 220 -11.70 2.08 16.86
CA GLU A 220 -12.97 1.34 16.92
C GLU A 220 -13.46 1.16 18.36
N SER A 221 -12.56 0.98 19.34
CA SER A 221 -12.95 0.96 20.77
C SER A 221 -13.54 2.28 21.28
N LEU A 222 -13.29 3.38 20.56
CA LEU A 222 -13.85 4.71 20.81
C LEU A 222 -15.09 5.01 19.95
N GLY A 223 -15.63 4.02 19.23
CA GLY A 223 -16.81 4.13 18.38
C GLY A 223 -16.55 4.81 17.03
N GLU A 224 -15.29 4.96 16.60
CA GLU A 224 -14.97 5.39 15.24
C GLU A 224 -15.06 4.20 14.28
N LYS A 225 -15.39 4.43 13.00
CA LYS A 225 -15.50 3.37 12.00
C LYS A 225 -14.37 3.43 10.98
N PHE A 226 -13.58 2.39 10.94
CA PHE A 226 -12.53 2.20 9.92
C PHE A 226 -13.16 1.93 8.54
N LEU A 227 -12.66 2.63 7.50
CA LEU A 227 -13.05 2.43 6.11
C LEU A 227 -11.95 1.73 5.32
N ALA A 228 -10.72 2.25 5.38
CA ALA A 228 -9.58 1.72 4.65
C ALA A 228 -8.24 2.15 5.25
N GLY A 229 -7.18 1.37 4.99
CA GLY A 229 -5.81 1.70 5.35
C GLY A 229 -4.85 1.36 4.22
N PHE A 230 -3.76 2.16 4.07
CA PHE A 230 -2.87 2.07 2.93
C PHE A 230 -1.40 2.21 3.32
N GLU A 231 -0.57 1.44 2.62
CA GLU A 231 0.89 1.59 2.57
C GLU A 231 1.34 1.80 1.12
N GLU A 232 2.44 2.51 0.92
CA GLU A 232 2.99 2.85 -0.40
C GLU A 232 3.46 1.60 -1.18
N SER A 233 3.75 0.52 -0.47
CA SER A 233 4.32 -0.73 -1.00
C SER A 233 3.26 -1.70 -1.53
N LEU A 234 2.25 -1.20 -2.25
CA LEU A 234 1.15 -1.98 -2.84
C LEU A 234 0.21 -2.64 -1.82
N GLY A 235 0.34 -2.30 -0.54
CA GLY A 235 -0.43 -2.90 0.55
C GLY A 235 -1.62 -2.04 0.96
N GLY A 236 -2.77 -2.66 1.20
CA GLY A 236 -3.93 -1.98 1.72
C GLY A 236 -4.99 -2.93 2.27
N LEU A 237 -5.93 -2.35 3.01
CA LEU A 237 -7.09 -3.04 3.58
C LEU A 237 -8.33 -2.17 3.42
N VAL A 238 -9.43 -2.77 2.99
CA VAL A 238 -10.76 -2.15 3.01
C VAL A 238 -11.65 -2.93 3.96
N GLY A 239 -12.33 -2.21 4.87
CA GLY A 239 -13.09 -2.86 5.94
C GLY A 239 -12.22 -3.37 7.08
N ASN A 240 -12.82 -3.98 8.09
CA ASN A 240 -12.14 -4.35 9.34
C ASN A 240 -12.14 -5.86 9.65
N GLN A 241 -12.35 -6.70 8.63
CA GLN A 241 -12.42 -8.15 8.77
C GLN A 241 -11.07 -8.81 9.09
N THR A 242 -9.97 -8.12 8.82
CA THR A 242 -8.60 -8.49 9.20
C THR A 242 -7.89 -7.32 9.86
N ARG A 243 -6.65 -7.50 10.30
CA ARG A 243 -5.81 -6.45 10.89
C ARG A 243 -4.46 -6.32 10.17
N ASP A 244 -4.39 -6.89 8.98
CA ASP A 244 -3.26 -6.74 8.06
C ASP A 244 -3.78 -6.47 6.64
N LYS A 245 -2.88 -6.14 5.73
CA LYS A 245 -3.14 -5.91 4.31
C LYS A 245 -3.88 -7.10 3.69
N ASP A 246 -4.78 -6.81 2.78
CA ASP A 246 -5.57 -7.83 2.11
C ASP A 246 -5.83 -7.47 0.64
N ALA A 247 -5.10 -8.11 -0.26
CA ALA A 247 -5.22 -7.91 -1.70
C ALA A 247 -6.64 -8.22 -2.22
N ALA A 248 -7.39 -9.12 -1.56
CA ALA A 248 -8.73 -9.47 -2.01
C ALA A 248 -9.70 -8.29 -1.85
N THR A 249 -9.56 -7.50 -0.80
CA THR A 249 -10.42 -6.33 -0.56
C THR A 249 -10.11 -5.20 -1.54
N ILE A 250 -8.83 -4.90 -1.74
CA ILE A 250 -8.39 -3.90 -2.72
C ILE A 250 -8.78 -4.31 -4.14
N GLY A 251 -8.52 -5.57 -4.51
CA GLY A 251 -8.84 -6.11 -5.84
C GLY A 251 -10.33 -6.10 -6.15
N LEU A 252 -11.19 -6.39 -5.17
CA LEU A 252 -12.65 -6.26 -5.31
C LEU A 252 -13.05 -4.82 -5.64
N ILE A 253 -12.60 -3.86 -4.84
CA ILE A 253 -12.96 -2.44 -4.97
C ILE A 253 -12.45 -1.84 -6.28
N ILE A 254 -11.21 -2.14 -6.66
CA ILE A 254 -10.63 -1.69 -7.95
C ILE A 254 -11.38 -2.30 -9.14
N SER A 255 -11.78 -3.56 -9.05
CA SER A 255 -12.56 -4.21 -10.13
C SER A 255 -13.93 -3.58 -10.30
N GLU A 256 -14.59 -3.19 -9.21
CA GLU A 256 -15.86 -2.46 -9.25
C GLU A 256 -15.69 -1.05 -9.84
N LEU A 257 -14.66 -0.33 -9.41
CA LEU A 257 -14.34 0.97 -9.98
C LEU A 257 -14.10 0.87 -11.49
N ALA A 258 -13.29 -0.09 -11.93
CA ALA A 258 -13.03 -0.32 -13.35
C ALA A 258 -14.29 -0.65 -14.14
N ALA A 259 -15.20 -1.47 -13.58
CA ALA A 259 -16.47 -1.80 -14.21
C ALA A 259 -17.38 -0.55 -14.36
N GLU A 260 -17.48 0.30 -13.34
CA GLU A 260 -18.25 1.55 -13.42
C GLU A 260 -17.64 2.58 -14.40
N LEU A 261 -16.31 2.65 -14.47
CA LEU A 261 -15.61 3.52 -15.42
C LEU A 261 -15.82 3.06 -16.85
N LYS A 262 -15.81 1.75 -17.09
CA LYS A 262 -16.07 1.17 -18.41
C LYS A 262 -17.45 1.56 -18.97
N LEU A 263 -18.49 1.62 -18.12
CA LEU A 263 -19.81 2.14 -18.53
C LEU A 263 -19.76 3.58 -19.03
N LYS A 264 -18.78 4.35 -18.57
CA LYS A 264 -18.55 5.75 -18.97
C LYS A 264 -17.50 5.89 -20.07
N ASN A 265 -17.05 4.77 -20.65
CA ASN A 265 -15.94 4.73 -21.61
C ASN A 265 -14.66 5.39 -21.05
N GLN A 266 -14.36 5.13 -19.78
CA GLN A 266 -13.18 5.65 -19.06
C GLN A 266 -12.30 4.49 -18.55
N THR A 267 -10.99 4.78 -18.41
CA THR A 267 -10.00 3.87 -17.81
C THR A 267 -9.66 4.28 -16.38
N LEU A 268 -8.95 3.39 -15.65
CA LEU A 268 -8.40 3.74 -14.34
C LEU A 268 -7.37 4.87 -14.45
N GLY A 269 -6.58 4.90 -15.53
CA GLY A 269 -5.61 5.95 -15.79
C GLY A 269 -6.27 7.32 -15.98
N GLU A 270 -7.28 7.40 -16.83
CA GLU A 270 -8.05 8.65 -17.02
C GLU A 270 -8.72 9.13 -15.72
N LYS A 271 -9.19 8.21 -14.89
CA LYS A 271 -9.76 8.54 -13.60
C LYS A 271 -8.70 9.14 -12.65
N LEU A 272 -7.52 8.56 -12.58
CA LEU A 272 -6.41 9.08 -11.77
C LEU A 272 -5.98 10.47 -12.24
N ASP A 273 -5.85 10.67 -13.56
CA ASP A 273 -5.49 11.96 -14.14
C ASP A 273 -6.52 13.05 -13.80
N GLN A 274 -7.82 12.69 -13.77
CA GLN A 274 -8.87 13.61 -13.33
C GLN A 274 -8.76 13.97 -11.84
N ILE A 275 -8.33 13.03 -11.00
CA ILE A 275 -8.10 13.31 -9.58
C ILE A 275 -6.93 14.27 -9.43
N TYR A 276 -5.82 14.03 -10.11
CA TYR A 276 -4.65 14.92 -10.10
C TYR A 276 -4.95 16.31 -10.64
N ALA A 277 -5.64 16.41 -11.77
CA ALA A 277 -6.01 17.71 -12.37
C ALA A 277 -6.86 18.59 -11.44
N LYS A 278 -7.61 17.97 -10.50
CA LYS A 278 -8.47 18.70 -9.55
C LYS A 278 -7.77 19.07 -8.25
N ASN A 279 -6.77 18.31 -7.85
CA ASN A 279 -6.23 18.38 -6.48
C ASN A 279 -4.71 18.64 -6.44
N GLY A 280 -4.07 18.79 -7.60
CA GLY A 280 -2.61 18.90 -7.74
C GLY A 280 -1.95 17.53 -8.01
N TYR A 281 -0.74 17.58 -8.49
CA TYR A 281 0.03 16.41 -8.92
C TYR A 281 0.94 15.94 -7.78
N PHE A 282 0.42 15.04 -6.95
CA PHE A 282 1.20 14.36 -5.93
C PHE A 282 2.04 13.26 -6.56
N VAL A 283 3.34 13.42 -6.48
CA VAL A 283 4.31 12.47 -7.06
C VAL A 283 5.19 11.94 -5.94
N GLU A 284 5.30 10.64 -5.89
CA GLU A 284 6.14 9.95 -4.93
C GLU A 284 7.20 9.12 -5.64
N LYS A 285 8.41 9.19 -5.12
CA LYS A 285 9.53 8.36 -5.53
C LYS A 285 10.18 7.71 -4.32
N THR A 286 10.44 6.43 -4.41
CA THR A 286 11.19 5.69 -3.37
C THR A 286 12.42 5.07 -3.98
N GLU A 287 13.56 5.26 -3.34
CA GLU A 287 14.80 4.61 -3.70
C GLU A 287 15.43 3.89 -2.51
N SER A 288 16.06 2.75 -2.78
CA SER A 288 16.82 2.00 -1.78
C SER A 288 18.31 2.13 -2.09
N VAL A 289 19.07 2.66 -1.14
CA VAL A 289 20.53 2.74 -1.19
C VAL A 289 21.08 1.56 -0.40
N GLU A 290 21.85 0.71 -1.05
CA GLU A 290 22.49 -0.45 -0.43
C GLU A 290 23.95 -0.14 -0.10
N PHE A 291 24.39 -0.49 1.11
CA PHE A 291 25.76 -0.31 1.57
C PHE A 291 26.44 -1.68 1.59
N VAL A 292 27.33 -1.90 0.64
CA VAL A 292 27.99 -3.20 0.45
C VAL A 292 29.16 -3.39 1.43
N GLY A 293 29.36 -4.61 1.92
CA GLY A 293 30.48 -4.99 2.76
C GLY A 293 30.19 -4.99 4.27
N ALA A 294 31.16 -5.45 5.06
CA ALA A 294 31.04 -5.59 6.51
C ALA A 294 30.82 -4.25 7.22
N GLU A 295 31.38 -3.16 6.66
CA GLU A 295 31.27 -1.79 7.20
C GLU A 295 29.98 -1.06 6.74
N GLY A 296 29.18 -1.72 5.88
CA GLY A 296 27.99 -1.08 5.29
C GLY A 296 26.97 -0.62 6.35
N PHE A 297 26.79 -1.41 7.39
CA PHE A 297 25.86 -1.05 8.48
C PHE A 297 26.37 0.16 9.28
N GLU A 298 27.67 0.23 9.58
CA GLU A 298 28.28 1.35 10.30
C GLU A 298 28.19 2.63 9.50
N LYS A 299 28.48 2.58 8.19
CA LYS A 299 28.34 3.71 7.28
C LYS A 299 26.90 4.25 7.24
N MET A 300 25.92 3.36 7.14
CA MET A 300 24.50 3.73 7.19
C MET A 300 24.14 4.44 8.51
N GLN A 301 24.62 3.93 9.65
CA GLN A 301 24.39 4.52 10.95
C GLN A 301 25.11 5.89 11.11
N GLU A 302 26.29 6.04 10.54
CA GLU A 302 26.99 7.32 10.51
C GLU A 302 26.21 8.38 9.73
N ILE A 303 25.69 8.04 8.54
CA ILE A 303 24.84 8.93 7.75
C ILE A 303 23.61 9.34 8.57
N MET A 304 22.93 8.39 9.20
CA MET A 304 21.76 8.71 10.04
C MET A 304 22.10 9.62 11.23
N ARG A 305 23.28 9.48 11.83
CA ARG A 305 23.76 10.41 12.88
C ARG A 305 23.98 11.81 12.34
N LYS A 306 24.65 11.97 11.19
CA LYS A 306 24.87 13.27 10.53
C LYS A 306 23.57 13.95 10.13
N ILE A 307 22.59 13.16 9.66
CA ILE A 307 21.25 13.65 9.33
C ILE A 307 20.55 14.21 10.57
N ARG A 308 20.66 13.53 11.72
CA ARG A 308 20.00 13.95 12.97
C ARG A 308 20.68 15.11 13.68
N SER A 309 22.02 15.21 13.60
CA SER A 309 22.77 16.29 14.24
C SER A 309 22.53 17.65 13.59
N GLY A 310 21.99 17.68 12.36
CA GLY A 310 21.84 18.91 11.58
C GLY A 310 23.13 19.38 10.89
N ASP A 311 24.14 18.52 10.82
CA ASP A 311 25.41 18.84 10.15
C ASP A 311 25.25 18.97 8.62
N ILE A 312 24.12 18.51 8.07
CA ILE A 312 23.80 18.60 6.65
C ILE A 312 22.67 19.60 6.47
N ASP A 313 22.94 20.70 5.77
CA ASP A 313 21.88 21.63 5.37
C ASP A 313 21.20 21.16 4.09
N PHE A 314 19.94 20.74 4.25
CA PHE A 314 19.08 20.36 3.14
C PHE A 314 18.28 21.52 2.58
N GLY A 315 18.28 22.70 3.20
CA GLY A 315 17.39 23.82 2.87
C GLY A 315 15.93 23.56 3.27
N SER A 316 15.70 22.63 4.18
CA SER A 316 14.37 22.28 4.68
C SER A 316 13.85 23.33 5.67
N SER A 317 12.53 23.50 5.73
CA SER A 317 11.88 24.38 6.72
C SER A 317 11.70 23.70 8.07
N LYS A 318 11.57 22.36 8.07
CA LYS A 318 11.38 21.53 9.26
C LYS A 318 12.08 20.18 9.13
N MET A 319 12.43 19.61 10.27
CA MET A 319 12.91 18.25 10.41
C MET A 319 12.11 17.54 11.51
N ARG A 320 11.67 16.33 11.26
CA ARG A 320 11.08 15.43 12.27
C ARG A 320 11.95 14.21 12.46
N ASP A 321 12.41 14.00 13.69
CA ASP A 321 13.08 12.76 14.09
C ASP A 321 12.07 11.84 14.80
N PHE A 322 11.67 10.79 14.13
CA PHE A 322 10.66 9.84 14.63
C PHE A 322 11.22 8.90 15.70
N GLN A 323 12.53 8.77 15.82
CA GLN A 323 13.15 7.98 16.88
C GLN A 323 13.10 8.72 18.23
N ASN A 324 13.40 10.02 18.22
CA ASN A 324 13.43 10.85 19.42
C ASN A 324 12.12 11.62 19.65
N LEU A 325 11.18 11.55 18.70
CA LEU A 325 9.89 12.28 18.71
C LEU A 325 10.08 13.80 18.85
N ILE A 326 11.04 14.34 18.10
CA ILE A 326 11.41 15.76 18.10
C ILE A 326 11.16 16.36 16.71
N GLU A 327 10.52 17.53 16.69
CA GLU A 327 10.38 18.38 15.50
C GLU A 327 11.21 19.65 15.68
N ASN A 328 12.09 19.93 14.73
CA ASN A 328 12.81 21.21 14.61
C ASN A 328 12.16 22.03 13.50
N ASP A 329 11.65 23.20 13.84
CA ASP A 329 11.12 24.19 12.89
C ASP A 329 12.20 25.25 12.66
N PHE A 330 12.90 25.16 11.54
CA PHE A 330 14.00 26.04 11.21
C PHE A 330 13.55 27.46 10.85
N VAL A 331 12.32 27.63 10.38
CA VAL A 331 11.73 28.94 10.08
C VAL A 331 11.41 29.70 11.35
N LYS A 332 10.88 29.02 12.37
CA LYS A 332 10.54 29.62 13.67
C LYS A 332 11.67 29.55 14.68
N ASN A 333 12.78 28.90 14.32
CA ASN A 333 13.90 28.61 15.22
C ASN A 333 13.43 27.99 16.55
N SER A 334 12.60 26.94 16.45
CA SER A 334 12.01 26.27 17.61
C SER A 334 12.17 24.76 17.52
N THR A 335 12.29 24.13 18.69
CA THR A 335 12.31 22.68 18.85
C THR A 335 11.17 22.27 19.77
N GLN A 336 10.38 21.28 19.36
CA GLN A 336 9.29 20.76 20.16
C GLN A 336 9.18 19.24 20.06
N SER A 337 8.64 18.60 21.10
CA SER A 337 8.26 17.20 21.02
C SER A 337 6.92 17.05 20.30
N PHE A 338 6.71 15.89 19.63
CA PHE A 338 5.42 15.53 19.07
C PHE A 338 5.02 14.12 19.53
N GLU A 339 3.71 13.89 19.58
CA GLU A 339 3.16 12.61 19.97
C GLU A 339 2.76 11.78 18.74
N MET A 340 3.09 10.50 18.77
CA MET A 340 2.58 9.51 17.84
C MET A 340 2.36 8.17 18.55
N LEU A 341 1.68 7.27 17.89
CA LEU A 341 1.30 5.97 18.47
C LEU A 341 2.52 5.15 18.89
N GLU A 342 3.57 5.20 18.09
CA GLU A 342 4.85 4.52 18.32
C GLU A 342 5.89 5.14 17.38
N GLY A 343 7.04 5.53 17.91
CA GLY A 343 8.18 6.05 17.15
C GLY A 343 8.94 4.95 16.41
N GLY A 344 9.87 5.35 15.56
CA GLY A 344 10.72 4.44 14.82
C GLY A 344 11.91 5.14 14.17
N ASP A 345 12.87 4.37 13.70
CA ASP A 345 14.09 4.92 13.10
C ASP A 345 13.81 5.51 11.71
N ALA A 346 13.48 6.79 11.70
CA ALA A 346 13.30 7.60 10.49
C ALA A 346 13.49 9.07 10.78
N VAL A 347 13.87 9.85 9.75
CA VAL A 347 13.93 11.30 9.77
C VAL A 347 13.23 11.84 8.53
N SER A 348 12.40 12.87 8.69
CA SER A 348 11.68 13.51 7.60
C SER A 348 11.98 15.01 7.56
N PHE A 349 12.16 15.53 6.35
CA PHE A 349 12.40 16.94 6.06
C PHE A 349 11.23 17.51 5.26
N GLU A 350 10.71 18.67 5.69
CA GLU A 350 9.68 19.42 4.96
C GLU A 350 10.31 20.65 4.28
N PHE A 351 9.86 20.95 3.05
CA PHE A 351 10.39 22.02 2.20
C PHE A 351 9.34 23.09 1.94
N GLY A 352 9.17 24.01 2.91
CA GLY A 352 8.16 25.06 2.87
C GLY A 352 6.76 24.58 3.22
N GLU A 353 6.23 23.66 2.44
CA GLU A 353 4.90 23.08 2.64
C GLU A 353 4.98 21.64 3.10
N LYS A 354 4.03 21.21 3.95
CA LYS A 354 3.93 19.82 4.44
C LYS A 354 3.89 18.77 3.30
N THR A 355 3.35 19.15 2.14
CA THR A 355 3.22 18.30 0.95
C THR A 355 4.51 18.13 0.14
N LYS A 356 5.60 18.79 0.53
CA LYS A 356 6.94 18.67 -0.07
C LYS A 356 7.88 18.11 0.97
N ARG A 357 8.15 16.82 0.89
CA ARG A 357 8.81 16.09 1.97
C ARG A 357 9.78 15.03 1.45
N ILE A 358 10.91 14.91 2.12
CA ILE A 358 11.86 13.81 1.93
C ILE A 358 12.02 13.08 3.25
N THR A 359 11.89 11.78 3.24
CA THR A 359 12.04 10.94 4.42
C THR A 359 13.13 9.91 4.21
N VAL A 360 14.00 9.78 5.19
CA VAL A 360 15.08 8.78 5.22
C VAL A 360 14.77 7.75 6.31
N ARG A 361 14.84 6.47 5.96
CA ARG A 361 14.58 5.37 6.87
C ARG A 361 15.60 4.25 6.67
N PRO A 362 16.46 3.95 7.65
CA PRO A 362 17.35 2.81 7.58
C PRO A 362 16.57 1.49 7.77
N SER A 363 17.09 0.40 7.20
CA SER A 363 16.60 -0.94 7.49
C SER A 363 17.16 -1.43 8.84
N GLY A 364 16.32 -2.06 9.64
CA GLY A 364 16.76 -2.67 10.91
C GLY A 364 17.49 -4.01 10.76
N THR A 365 17.44 -4.63 9.56
CA THR A 365 17.94 -6.00 9.34
C THR A 365 18.97 -6.11 8.22
N GLU A 366 19.06 -5.11 7.35
CA GLU A 366 19.95 -5.09 6.20
C GLU A 366 20.69 -3.77 6.11
N PRO A 367 21.93 -3.73 5.59
CA PRO A 367 22.68 -2.51 5.41
C PRO A 367 22.14 -1.73 4.18
N LYS A 368 20.92 -1.25 4.30
CA LYS A 368 20.27 -0.43 3.29
C LYS A 368 19.40 0.66 3.92
N MET A 369 19.25 1.74 3.21
CA MET A 369 18.46 2.90 3.57
C MET A 369 17.45 3.21 2.47
N LYS A 370 16.21 3.47 2.84
CA LYS A 370 15.17 3.93 1.92
C LYS A 370 15.03 5.44 2.02
N ILE A 371 14.98 6.08 0.86
CA ILE A 371 14.70 7.50 0.70
C ILE A 371 13.34 7.61 0.02
N TYR A 372 12.41 8.30 0.66
CA TYR A 372 11.08 8.56 0.14
C TYR A 372 10.96 10.04 -0.18
N VAL A 373 10.73 10.39 -1.42
CA VAL A 373 10.41 11.74 -1.86
C VAL A 373 8.90 11.82 -2.11
N GLN A 374 8.24 12.77 -1.46
CA GLN A 374 6.82 13.07 -1.65
C GLN A 374 6.72 14.55 -2.01
N TRP A 375 6.19 14.85 -3.19
CA TRP A 375 6.20 16.21 -3.71
C TRP A 375 4.91 16.58 -4.43
N LEU A 376 4.34 17.70 -4.04
CA LEU A 376 3.21 18.30 -4.76
C LEU A 376 3.73 19.24 -5.84
N PHE A 377 3.35 18.98 -7.09
CA PHE A 377 3.55 19.86 -8.22
C PHE A 377 2.22 20.50 -8.65
N GLU A 378 2.28 21.73 -9.12
CA GLU A 378 1.09 22.42 -9.63
C GLU A 378 0.73 21.98 -11.05
N LYS A 379 1.72 21.57 -11.83
CA LYS A 379 1.55 21.23 -13.25
C LYS A 379 2.09 19.82 -13.55
N ALA A 380 1.43 19.18 -14.51
CA ALA A 380 1.81 17.83 -14.95
C ALA A 380 3.25 17.76 -15.50
N GLU A 381 3.71 18.79 -16.18
CA GLU A 381 5.03 18.85 -16.82
C GLU A 381 6.17 18.88 -15.80
N GLU A 382 5.88 19.30 -14.57
CA GLU A 382 6.87 19.40 -13.49
C GLU A 382 7.17 18.08 -12.82
N GLN A 383 6.33 17.04 -13.01
CA GLN A 383 6.46 15.76 -12.32
C GLN A 383 7.83 15.08 -12.54
N ALA A 384 8.43 15.25 -13.72
CA ALA A 384 9.76 14.70 -14.02
C ALA A 384 10.87 15.23 -13.10
N ARG A 385 10.67 16.39 -12.45
CA ARG A 385 11.65 16.98 -11.52
C ARG A 385 11.84 16.15 -10.25
N ILE A 386 10.96 15.19 -9.99
CA ILE A 386 11.10 14.32 -8.80
C ILE A 386 12.42 13.54 -8.80
N GLU A 387 12.91 13.14 -9.97
CA GLU A 387 14.20 12.44 -10.11
C GLU A 387 15.37 13.37 -9.73
N GLN A 388 15.34 14.62 -10.21
CA GLN A 388 16.35 15.61 -9.87
C GLN A 388 16.37 15.90 -8.35
N ILE A 389 15.20 16.08 -7.73
CA ILE A 389 15.05 16.32 -6.30
C ILE A 389 15.67 15.17 -5.49
N LEU A 390 15.42 13.93 -5.91
CA LEU A 390 15.98 12.74 -5.27
C LEU A 390 17.51 12.70 -5.40
N GLU A 391 18.05 12.92 -6.60
CA GLU A 391 19.49 12.89 -6.81
C GLU A 391 20.22 14.01 -6.04
N GLU A 392 19.71 15.25 -6.07
CA GLU A 392 20.27 16.37 -5.29
C GLU A 392 20.29 16.06 -3.78
N PHE A 393 19.28 15.36 -3.27
CA PHE A 393 19.26 14.95 -1.88
C PHE A 393 20.29 13.85 -1.59
N LYS A 394 20.41 12.86 -2.47
CA LYS A 394 21.38 11.76 -2.35
C LYS A 394 22.82 12.26 -2.35
N GLU A 395 23.16 13.19 -3.23
CA GLU A 395 24.50 13.80 -3.30
C GLU A 395 24.94 14.45 -2.00
N LYS A 396 23.98 14.94 -1.20
CA LYS A 396 24.29 15.55 0.11
C LYS A 396 24.55 14.53 1.22
N ILE A 397 24.05 13.31 1.11
CA ILE A 397 24.13 12.31 2.19
C ILE A 397 25.10 11.16 1.89
N LEU A 398 25.43 10.90 0.63
CA LEU A 398 26.33 9.81 0.21
C LEU A 398 27.74 10.29 -0.08
#